data_361bc00b54e58cc59da9d1b161b04b7b
#
_entry.id   361bc00b54e58cc59da9d1b161b04b7b
#
_cell.length_a   1.000
_cell.length_b   1.000
_cell.length_c   1.000
_cell.angle_alpha   90.00
_cell.angle_beta   90.00
_cell.angle_gamma   90.00
#
_symmetry.space_group_name_H-M   'P 1'
#
loop_
_entity.id
_entity.type
_entity.pdbx_description
1 polymer ?
#
loop_
_entity_poly.entity_id
_entity_poly.type
_entity_poly.pdbx_seq_one_letter_code
_entity_poly.pdbx_strand_id
1 'polypeptide(L)'
;SYIVLRLGSPGWPTDYNDTHITILWGGINTFVLIVSSYCVVVAHEAMAQKKFAKARQFLTYTLLLACLFLGIKGIEYYGKISHDILPSHIPETPTQAIGKVNRQLEQVVRKRFAAYTDGGIVEVAEARDLGSVSAALDILASNAETPPELKSTVAADVELYRKWQNLHQHIVADVSLNVIEAAGPGYAEARSELKPETSLPALGFVEVKQYLAGLKGQEYVEDSGELRDLPAETDLPAEVAASKAAVVSAVRSGVFDPHPVLYGNLFASIYFLMTGFHAIHVIVGMILFIRPLMQGSNLDERWTDWVENSGLYWHFVDLVWIFLFPLLYIA
;
A
#
# COMPACT_ATOMS: atom_id res chain seq x y z
N SER A 1 0.23 -12.79 -22.95
CA SER A 1 0.77 -11.41 -22.79
C SER A 1 1.62 -11.24 -21.55
N TYR A 2 1.19 -11.69 -20.34
CA TYR A 2 1.97 -11.56 -19.10
C TYR A 2 3.38 -12.16 -19.20
N ILE A 3 3.51 -13.41 -19.65
CA ILE A 3 4.82 -14.08 -19.81
C ILE A 3 5.73 -13.29 -20.76
N VAL A 4 5.17 -12.79 -21.87
CA VAL A 4 5.94 -11.99 -22.84
C VAL A 4 6.42 -10.68 -22.23
N LEU A 5 5.58 -9.99 -21.47
CA LEU A 5 5.95 -8.76 -20.75
C LEU A 5 7.02 -9.04 -19.71
N ARG A 6 6.87 -10.09 -18.92
CA ARG A 6 7.84 -10.47 -17.90
C ARG A 6 9.20 -10.84 -18.48
N LEU A 7 9.23 -11.69 -19.50
CA LEU A 7 10.48 -12.10 -20.16
C LEU A 7 11.13 -10.96 -20.94
N GLY A 8 10.34 -10.00 -21.43
CA GLY A 8 10.81 -8.84 -22.17
C GLY A 8 11.21 -7.64 -21.30
N SER A 9 11.00 -7.72 -19.98
CA SER A 9 11.24 -6.61 -19.04
C SER A 9 12.32 -7.00 -18.04
N PRO A 10 13.61 -6.71 -18.30
CA PRO A 10 14.69 -6.96 -17.35
C PRO A 10 14.47 -6.09 -16.10
N GLY A 11 14.50 -6.72 -14.92
CA GLY A 11 14.19 -6.06 -13.64
C GLY A 11 12.70 -6.14 -13.23
N TRP A 12 11.95 -7.11 -13.78
CA TRP A 12 10.59 -7.40 -13.32
C TRP A 12 10.58 -7.73 -11.82
N PRO A 13 9.68 -7.14 -11.02
CA PRO A 13 9.67 -7.35 -9.58
C PRO A 13 9.30 -8.79 -9.24
N THR A 14 10.18 -9.47 -8.48
CA THR A 14 10.00 -10.86 -8.03
C THR A 14 10.16 -11.00 -6.53
N ASP A 15 10.83 -10.06 -5.89
CA ASP A 15 11.09 -10.12 -4.46
C ASP A 15 9.83 -9.86 -3.63
N TYR A 16 9.76 -10.50 -2.46
CA TYR A 16 8.68 -10.28 -1.51
C TYR A 16 8.57 -8.82 -1.07
N ASN A 17 9.69 -8.15 -0.84
CA ASN A 17 9.71 -6.75 -0.44
C ASN A 17 9.11 -5.80 -1.50
N ASP A 18 9.21 -6.16 -2.78
CA ASP A 18 8.69 -5.39 -3.90
C ASP A 18 7.21 -5.66 -4.16
N THR A 19 6.81 -6.92 -4.01
CA THR A 19 5.50 -7.41 -4.45
C THR A 19 4.53 -7.69 -3.31
N HIS A 20 5.03 -7.91 -2.09
CA HIS A 20 4.27 -8.43 -0.95
C HIS A 20 3.43 -9.67 -1.30
N ILE A 21 3.98 -10.55 -2.17
CA ILE A 21 3.37 -11.81 -2.55
C ILE A 21 4.08 -12.95 -1.80
N THR A 22 3.31 -13.73 -1.05
CA THR A 22 3.79 -14.94 -0.37
C THR A 22 3.32 -16.18 -1.10
N ILE A 23 4.26 -16.99 -1.60
CA ILE A 23 3.99 -18.25 -2.28
C ILE A 23 3.16 -19.19 -1.39
N LEU A 24 3.42 -19.17 -0.07
CA LEU A 24 2.70 -20.01 0.89
C LEU A 24 1.19 -19.72 0.89
N TRP A 25 0.76 -18.45 0.97
CA TRP A 25 -0.66 -18.10 0.95
C TRP A 25 -1.33 -18.42 -0.39
N GLY A 26 -0.61 -18.22 -1.50
CA GLY A 26 -1.07 -18.63 -2.82
C GLY A 26 -1.25 -20.15 -2.92
N GLY A 27 -0.29 -20.92 -2.37
CA GLY A 27 -0.36 -22.40 -2.32
C GLY A 27 -1.52 -22.90 -1.46
N ILE A 28 -1.74 -22.33 -0.27
CA ILE A 28 -2.88 -22.66 0.59
C ILE A 28 -4.19 -22.37 -0.14
N ASN A 29 -4.32 -21.23 -0.79
CA ASN A 29 -5.50 -20.87 -1.57
C ASN A 29 -5.76 -21.85 -2.72
N THR A 30 -4.72 -22.29 -3.41
CA THR A 30 -4.82 -23.30 -4.46
C THR A 30 -5.33 -24.62 -3.91
N PHE A 31 -4.80 -25.06 -2.76
CA PHE A 31 -5.26 -26.28 -2.10
C PHE A 31 -6.73 -26.19 -1.68
N VAL A 32 -7.15 -25.05 -1.09
CA VAL A 32 -8.55 -24.81 -0.70
C VAL A 32 -9.49 -24.94 -1.90
N LEU A 33 -9.12 -24.40 -3.07
CA LEU A 33 -9.93 -24.51 -4.29
C LEU A 33 -10.00 -25.95 -4.81
N ILE A 34 -8.87 -26.68 -4.84
CA ILE A 34 -8.85 -28.09 -5.25
C ILE A 34 -9.79 -28.93 -4.37
N VAL A 35 -9.76 -28.73 -3.04
CA VAL A 35 -10.67 -29.42 -2.12
C VAL A 35 -12.13 -29.01 -2.38
N SER A 36 -12.40 -27.73 -2.66
CA SER A 36 -13.73 -27.24 -2.98
C SER A 36 -14.26 -27.85 -4.28
N SER A 37 -13.39 -27.98 -5.29
CA SER A 37 -13.69 -28.64 -6.56
C SER A 37 -14.09 -30.11 -6.35
N TYR A 38 -13.36 -30.83 -5.51
CA TYR A 38 -13.74 -32.19 -5.13
C TYR A 38 -15.12 -32.23 -4.43
N CYS A 39 -15.42 -31.31 -3.53
CA CYS A 39 -16.72 -31.23 -2.88
C CYS A 39 -17.87 -31.02 -3.87
N VAL A 40 -17.67 -30.24 -4.93
CA VAL A 40 -18.67 -30.05 -6.00
C VAL A 40 -18.93 -31.33 -6.75
N VAL A 41 -17.90 -32.13 -7.08
CA VAL A 41 -18.06 -33.45 -7.74
C VAL A 41 -18.90 -34.36 -6.87
N VAL A 42 -18.60 -34.46 -5.57
CA VAL A 42 -19.36 -35.30 -4.64
C VAL A 42 -20.81 -34.81 -4.48
N ALA A 43 -21.00 -33.49 -4.50
CA ALA A 43 -22.37 -32.92 -4.44
C ALA A 43 -23.17 -33.26 -5.69
N HIS A 44 -22.61 -33.17 -6.88
CA HIS A 44 -23.25 -33.57 -8.14
C HIS A 44 -23.58 -35.08 -8.16
N GLU A 45 -22.64 -35.93 -7.78
CA GLU A 45 -22.89 -37.36 -7.67
C GLU A 45 -24.03 -37.70 -6.68
N ALA A 46 -24.06 -37.01 -5.54
CA ALA A 46 -25.12 -37.16 -4.55
C ALA A 46 -26.50 -36.69 -5.07
N MET A 47 -26.54 -35.67 -5.93
CA MET A 47 -27.78 -35.24 -6.62
C MET A 47 -28.25 -36.32 -7.57
N ALA A 48 -27.38 -36.90 -8.40
CA ALA A 48 -27.70 -37.97 -9.33
C ALA A 48 -28.20 -39.24 -8.61
N GLN A 49 -27.68 -39.51 -7.40
CA GLN A 49 -28.14 -40.63 -6.54
C GLN A 49 -29.37 -40.27 -5.68
N LYS A 50 -29.98 -39.10 -5.87
CA LYS A 50 -31.14 -38.61 -5.07
C LYS A 50 -30.87 -38.47 -3.56
N LYS A 51 -29.58 -38.35 -3.18
CA LYS A 51 -29.14 -38.17 -1.79
C LYS A 51 -29.04 -36.66 -1.48
N PHE A 52 -30.15 -35.93 -1.51
CA PHE A 52 -30.20 -34.46 -1.42
C PHE A 52 -29.59 -33.90 -0.15
N ALA A 53 -29.71 -34.60 0.98
CA ALA A 53 -29.09 -34.16 2.24
C ALA A 53 -27.56 -34.14 2.13
N LYS A 54 -26.96 -35.18 1.49
CA LYS A 54 -25.52 -35.26 1.24
C LYS A 54 -25.09 -34.18 0.24
N ALA A 55 -25.84 -34.00 -0.84
CA ALA A 55 -25.55 -32.95 -1.82
C ALA A 55 -25.51 -31.55 -1.18
N ARG A 56 -26.51 -31.21 -0.37
CA ARG A 56 -26.56 -29.94 0.36
C ARG A 56 -25.37 -29.76 1.29
N GLN A 57 -24.96 -30.81 2.00
CA GLN A 57 -23.79 -30.76 2.89
C GLN A 57 -22.51 -30.42 2.11
N PHE A 58 -22.24 -31.06 0.99
CA PHE A 58 -21.04 -30.81 0.18
C PHE A 58 -21.09 -29.46 -0.52
N LEU A 59 -22.25 -28.99 -1.00
CA LEU A 59 -22.42 -27.62 -1.51
C LEU A 59 -22.13 -26.58 -0.42
N THR A 60 -22.54 -26.85 0.83
CA THR A 60 -22.20 -25.96 1.96
C THR A 60 -20.70 -25.92 2.22
N TYR A 61 -20.02 -27.07 2.17
CA TYR A 61 -18.54 -27.11 2.30
C TYR A 61 -17.86 -26.33 1.17
N THR A 62 -18.32 -26.48 -0.07
CA THR A 62 -17.81 -25.68 -1.19
C THR A 62 -17.95 -24.18 -0.94
N LEU A 63 -19.12 -23.74 -0.45
CA LEU A 63 -19.37 -22.33 -0.15
C LEU A 63 -18.45 -21.82 0.97
N LEU A 64 -18.25 -22.60 2.04
CA LEU A 64 -17.36 -22.24 3.15
C LEU A 64 -15.90 -22.14 2.68
N LEU A 65 -15.43 -23.07 1.83
CA LEU A 65 -14.09 -23.05 1.26
C LEU A 65 -13.90 -21.85 0.31
N ALA A 66 -14.93 -21.48 -0.46
CA ALA A 66 -14.92 -20.29 -1.28
C ALA A 66 -14.83 -19.00 -0.44
N CYS A 67 -15.58 -18.93 0.67
CA CYS A 67 -15.47 -17.82 1.63
C CYS A 67 -14.06 -17.73 2.24
N LEU A 68 -13.46 -18.88 2.59
CA LEU A 68 -12.09 -18.95 3.10
C LEU A 68 -11.09 -18.42 2.08
N PHE A 69 -11.21 -18.85 0.81
CA PHE A 69 -10.38 -18.35 -0.29
C PHE A 69 -10.47 -16.83 -0.42
N LEU A 70 -11.68 -16.26 -0.48
CA LEU A 70 -11.88 -14.82 -0.56
C LEU A 70 -11.37 -14.09 0.68
N GLY A 71 -11.49 -14.68 1.86
CA GLY A 71 -10.96 -14.14 3.11
C GLY A 71 -9.44 -13.99 3.07
N ILE A 72 -8.73 -15.05 2.65
CA ILE A 72 -7.27 -15.02 2.50
C ILE A 72 -6.86 -13.97 1.44
N LYS A 73 -7.60 -13.90 0.32
CA LYS A 73 -7.38 -12.87 -0.71
C LYS A 73 -7.64 -11.46 -0.20
N GLY A 74 -8.65 -11.29 0.63
CA GLY A 74 -8.95 -10.01 1.27
C GLY A 74 -7.80 -9.53 2.16
N ILE A 75 -7.20 -10.43 2.95
CA ILE A 75 -6.02 -10.12 3.78
C ILE A 75 -4.83 -9.72 2.90
N GLU A 76 -4.57 -10.45 1.81
CA GLU A 76 -3.50 -10.14 0.88
C GLU A 76 -3.69 -8.77 0.21
N TYR A 77 -4.92 -8.45 -0.21
CA TYR A 77 -5.26 -7.13 -0.78
C TYR A 77 -5.11 -6.02 0.26
N TYR A 78 -5.58 -6.25 1.49
CA TYR A 78 -5.40 -5.30 2.58
C TYR A 78 -3.92 -5.00 2.82
N GLY A 79 -3.06 -6.02 2.82
CA GLY A 79 -1.61 -5.83 2.92
C GLY A 79 -1.05 -4.95 1.80
N LYS A 80 -1.44 -5.18 0.54
CA LYS A 80 -1.01 -4.37 -0.60
C LYS A 80 -1.50 -2.92 -0.51
N ILE A 81 -2.74 -2.71 -0.10
CA ILE A 81 -3.33 -1.37 0.08
C ILE A 81 -2.63 -0.63 1.22
N SER A 82 -2.38 -1.31 2.35
CA SER A 82 -1.72 -0.70 3.51
C SER A 82 -0.26 -0.29 3.25
N HIS A 83 0.43 -0.99 2.34
CA HIS A 83 1.79 -0.65 1.91
C HIS A 83 1.82 0.24 0.65
N ASP A 84 0.66 0.73 0.21
CA ASP A 84 0.53 1.61 -0.97
C ASP A 84 1.11 0.99 -2.26
N ILE A 85 0.97 -0.36 -2.41
CA ILE A 85 1.34 -1.12 -3.59
C ILE A 85 0.12 -1.19 -4.52
N LEU A 86 -0.28 -0.04 -5.02
CA LEU A 86 -1.41 0.12 -5.93
C LEU A 86 -0.93 0.56 -7.32
N PRO A 87 -1.68 0.25 -8.37
CA PRO A 87 -1.39 0.77 -9.71
C PRO A 87 -1.26 2.30 -9.68
N SER A 88 -0.23 2.82 -10.33
CA SER A 88 0.14 4.25 -10.37
C SER A 88 0.68 4.85 -9.06
N HIS A 89 0.80 4.07 -7.99
CA HIS A 89 1.34 4.53 -6.70
C HIS A 89 2.78 4.06 -6.46
N ILE A 90 3.27 3.09 -7.23
CA ILE A 90 4.61 2.53 -7.08
C ILE A 90 5.61 3.43 -7.80
N PRO A 91 6.63 3.96 -7.13
CA PRO A 91 7.68 4.70 -7.78
C PRO A 91 8.57 3.73 -8.59
N GLU A 92 8.82 4.05 -9.85
CA GLU A 92 9.65 3.22 -10.73
C GLU A 92 11.07 3.79 -10.89
N THR A 93 11.25 5.06 -10.50
CA THR A 93 12.54 5.74 -10.54
C THR A 93 12.91 6.31 -9.17
N PRO A 94 14.21 6.53 -8.89
CA PRO A 94 14.64 7.20 -7.65
C PRO A 94 13.96 8.54 -7.43
N THR A 95 13.82 9.36 -8.47
CA THR A 95 13.15 10.67 -8.40
C THR A 95 11.68 10.54 -8.00
N GLN A 96 10.97 9.56 -8.55
CA GLN A 96 9.57 9.28 -8.15
C GLN A 96 9.48 8.80 -6.70
N ALA A 97 10.45 8.00 -6.24
CA ALA A 97 10.51 7.53 -4.86
C ALA A 97 10.72 8.69 -3.88
N ILE A 98 11.63 9.62 -4.20
CA ILE A 98 11.86 10.85 -3.43
C ILE A 98 10.59 11.71 -3.37
N GLY A 99 9.94 11.91 -4.52
CA GLY A 99 8.67 12.64 -4.61
C GLY A 99 7.55 12.00 -3.78
N LYS A 100 7.50 10.66 -3.71
CA LYS A 100 6.56 9.93 -2.86
C LYS A 100 6.82 10.19 -1.38
N VAL A 101 8.08 10.10 -0.92
CA VAL A 101 8.49 10.41 0.45
C VAL A 101 8.09 11.83 0.84
N ASN A 102 8.35 12.80 -0.03
CA ASN A 102 7.98 14.19 0.22
C ASN A 102 6.47 14.36 0.44
N ARG A 103 5.63 13.76 -0.43
CA ARG A 103 4.16 13.80 -0.28
C ARG A 103 3.68 13.11 1.00
N GLN A 104 4.26 11.96 1.34
CA GLN A 104 3.89 11.24 2.56
C GLN A 104 4.28 12.03 3.82
N LEU A 105 5.47 12.64 3.83
CA LEU A 105 5.92 13.49 4.94
C LEU A 105 5.03 14.74 5.09
N GLU A 106 4.63 15.34 3.98
CA GLU A 106 3.65 16.44 3.98
C GLU A 106 2.32 16.03 4.63
N GLN A 107 1.82 14.84 4.30
CA GLN A 107 0.59 14.32 4.90
C GLN A 107 0.71 14.11 6.42
N VAL A 108 1.87 13.63 6.89
CA VAL A 108 2.15 13.51 8.33
C VAL A 108 2.12 14.89 9.00
N VAL A 109 2.80 15.87 8.41
CA VAL A 109 2.80 17.26 8.93
C VAL A 109 1.38 17.83 8.96
N ARG A 110 0.62 17.70 7.87
CA ARG A 110 -0.78 18.16 7.79
C ARG A 110 -1.66 17.52 8.85
N LYS A 111 -1.54 16.23 9.05
CA LYS A 111 -2.32 15.50 10.06
C LYS A 111 -1.99 15.99 11.49
N ARG A 112 -0.71 16.24 11.78
CA ARG A 112 -0.30 16.75 13.10
C ARG A 112 -0.74 18.20 13.31
N PHE A 113 -0.64 19.04 12.30
CA PHE A 113 -1.09 20.43 12.37
C PHE A 113 -2.62 20.54 12.46
N ALA A 114 -3.36 19.67 11.79
CA ALA A 114 -4.81 19.63 11.89
C ALA A 114 -5.31 19.41 13.33
N ALA A 115 -4.57 18.68 14.15
CA ALA A 115 -4.92 18.52 15.57
C ALA A 115 -4.95 19.83 16.36
N TYR A 116 -4.16 20.84 15.94
CA TYR A 116 -4.16 22.15 16.59
C TYR A 116 -5.23 23.10 16.04
N THR A 117 -5.51 23.04 14.74
CA THR A 117 -6.53 23.88 14.10
C THR A 117 -7.95 23.34 14.36
N ASP A 118 -8.17 22.04 14.22
CA ASP A 118 -9.47 21.41 14.47
C ASP A 118 -9.81 21.37 15.97
N GLY A 119 -8.78 21.30 16.82
CA GLY A 119 -8.92 21.40 18.27
C GLY A 119 -9.13 22.84 18.79
N GLY A 120 -9.12 23.85 17.92
CA GLY A 120 -9.31 25.27 18.31
C GLY A 120 -8.16 25.84 19.16
N ILE A 121 -6.99 25.18 19.14
CA ILE A 121 -5.80 25.66 19.88
C ILE A 121 -5.17 26.85 19.16
N VAL A 122 -5.24 26.85 17.84
CA VAL A 122 -4.72 27.91 16.97
C VAL A 122 -5.77 28.26 15.93
N GLU A 123 -6.09 29.57 15.84
CA GLU A 123 -6.93 30.13 14.79
C GLU A 123 -6.06 30.77 13.70
N VAL A 124 -6.21 30.26 12.46
CA VAL A 124 -5.53 30.80 11.26
C VAL A 124 -6.55 31.06 10.17
N ALA A 125 -6.34 32.12 9.39
CA ALA A 125 -7.24 32.48 8.29
C ALA A 125 -7.28 31.41 7.22
N GLU A 126 -6.15 30.73 6.98
CA GLU A 126 -6.00 29.66 6.00
C GLU A 126 -5.40 28.40 6.65
N ALA A 127 -6.25 27.58 7.25
CA ALA A 127 -5.83 26.31 7.92
C ALA A 127 -5.16 25.30 6.95
N ARG A 128 -5.29 25.50 5.64
CA ARG A 128 -4.62 24.66 4.62
C ARG A 128 -3.19 25.10 4.32
N ASP A 129 -2.83 26.36 4.64
CA ASP A 129 -1.47 26.84 4.47
C ASP A 129 -0.60 26.45 5.67
N LEU A 130 0.28 25.48 5.45
CA LEU A 130 1.18 24.96 6.49
C LEU A 130 2.14 26.04 7.02
N GLY A 131 2.50 27.03 6.21
CA GLY A 131 3.34 28.13 6.63
C GLY A 131 2.67 29.02 7.68
N SER A 132 1.42 29.42 7.42
CA SER A 132 0.61 30.22 8.36
C SER A 132 0.36 29.45 9.66
N VAL A 133 0.05 28.14 9.59
CA VAL A 133 -0.13 27.31 10.78
C VAL A 133 1.19 27.20 11.57
N SER A 134 2.32 26.97 10.90
CA SER A 134 3.63 26.90 11.55
C SER A 134 3.99 28.19 12.27
N ALA A 135 3.76 29.36 11.65
CA ALA A 135 4.02 30.65 12.27
C ALA A 135 3.18 30.87 13.54
N ALA A 136 1.90 30.50 13.50
CA ALA A 136 1.01 30.57 14.66
C ALA A 136 1.44 29.61 15.78
N LEU A 137 1.91 28.40 15.43
CA LEU A 137 2.46 27.45 16.38
C LEU A 137 3.78 27.92 17.00
N ASP A 138 4.66 28.58 16.25
CA ASP A 138 5.88 29.20 16.78
C ASP A 138 5.56 30.26 17.82
N ILE A 139 4.52 31.08 17.59
CA ILE A 139 4.05 32.08 18.56
C ILE A 139 3.53 31.38 19.83
N LEU A 140 2.74 30.31 19.67
CA LEU A 140 2.20 29.51 20.79
C LEU A 140 3.34 28.88 21.62
N ALA A 141 4.35 28.32 20.98
CA ALA A 141 5.51 27.75 21.64
C ALA A 141 6.34 28.81 22.42
N SER A 142 6.36 30.03 21.93
CA SER A 142 7.09 31.15 22.55
C SER A 142 6.33 31.81 23.70
N ASN A 143 5.02 31.62 23.80
CA ASN A 143 4.20 32.21 24.84
C ASN A 143 4.53 31.65 26.23
N ALA A 144 4.74 32.49 27.22
CA ALA A 144 5.09 32.12 28.59
C ALA A 144 3.96 31.31 29.30
N GLU A 145 2.70 31.60 28.95
CA GLU A 145 1.52 30.99 29.57
C GLU A 145 1.20 29.59 29.02
N THR A 146 1.81 29.17 27.92
CA THR A 146 1.58 27.85 27.33
C THR A 146 2.15 26.74 28.23
N PRO A 147 1.41 25.68 28.53
CA PRO A 147 1.88 24.55 29.34
C PRO A 147 3.15 23.91 28.73
N PRO A 148 4.12 23.47 29.56
CA PRO A 148 5.40 22.95 29.08
C PRO A 148 5.25 21.73 28.18
N GLU A 149 4.29 20.84 28.48
CA GLU A 149 3.97 19.66 27.65
C GLU A 149 3.50 20.07 26.25
N LEU A 150 2.66 21.10 26.15
CA LEU A 150 2.18 21.60 24.87
C LEU A 150 3.29 22.31 24.10
N LYS A 151 4.15 23.08 24.80
CA LYS A 151 5.33 23.71 24.19
C LYS A 151 6.25 22.69 23.54
N SER A 152 6.58 21.62 24.23
CA SER A 152 7.47 20.58 23.73
C SER A 152 6.87 19.86 22.51
N THR A 153 5.56 19.60 22.54
CA THR A 153 4.86 18.96 21.43
C THR A 153 4.80 19.86 20.20
N VAL A 154 4.42 21.13 20.40
CA VAL A 154 4.38 22.12 19.31
C VAL A 154 5.78 22.33 18.72
N ALA A 155 6.81 22.45 19.54
CA ALA A 155 8.19 22.64 19.07
C ALA A 155 8.66 21.45 18.21
N ALA A 156 8.33 20.21 18.62
CA ALA A 156 8.67 19.02 17.86
C ALA A 156 7.94 18.95 16.51
N ASP A 157 6.68 19.38 16.45
CA ASP A 157 5.89 19.41 15.22
C ASP A 157 6.34 20.51 14.26
N VAL A 158 6.69 21.67 14.77
CA VAL A 158 7.28 22.75 13.97
C VAL A 158 8.65 22.37 13.44
N GLU A 159 9.46 21.65 14.23
CA GLU A 159 10.74 21.12 13.75
C GLU A 159 10.53 20.11 12.62
N LEU A 160 9.55 19.21 12.72
CA LEU A 160 9.19 18.29 11.66
C LEU A 160 8.77 19.03 10.37
N TYR A 161 7.95 20.09 10.53
CA TYR A 161 7.56 20.94 9.39
C TYR A 161 8.78 21.61 8.72
N ARG A 162 9.71 22.17 9.49
CA ARG A 162 10.93 22.79 8.95
C ARG A 162 11.79 21.76 8.19
N LYS A 163 11.90 20.56 8.73
CA LYS A 163 12.59 19.44 8.04
C LYS A 163 11.90 19.07 6.74
N TRP A 164 10.57 18.91 6.75
CA TRP A 164 9.83 18.68 5.52
C TRP A 164 10.00 19.82 4.51
N GLN A 165 9.90 21.07 4.94
CA GLN A 165 10.04 22.25 4.08
C GLN A 165 11.42 22.28 3.40
N ASN A 166 12.47 21.96 4.14
CA ASN A 166 13.83 21.87 3.59
C ASN A 166 13.90 20.80 2.48
N LEU A 167 13.43 19.57 2.75
CA LEU A 167 13.37 18.50 1.74
C LEU A 167 12.54 18.92 0.53
N HIS A 168 11.39 19.54 0.76
CA HIS A 168 10.47 19.99 -0.29
C HIS A 168 11.14 21.03 -1.22
N GLN A 169 11.86 22.01 -0.66
CA GLN A 169 12.57 23.02 -1.45
C GLN A 169 13.64 22.41 -2.34
N HIS A 170 14.41 21.43 -1.86
CA HIS A 170 15.41 20.71 -2.67
C HIS A 170 14.76 19.96 -3.83
N ILE A 171 13.64 19.27 -3.58
CA ILE A 171 12.93 18.47 -4.60
C ILE A 171 12.33 19.38 -5.67
N VAL A 172 11.71 20.48 -5.28
CA VAL A 172 11.11 21.44 -6.22
C VAL A 172 12.17 22.08 -7.09
N ALA A 173 13.32 22.41 -6.52
CA ALA A 173 14.45 22.96 -7.29
C ALA A 173 14.98 21.94 -8.32
N ASP A 174 15.13 20.66 -7.94
CA ASP A 174 15.59 19.59 -8.83
C ASP A 174 14.59 19.29 -9.95
N VAL A 175 13.30 19.20 -9.64
CA VAL A 175 12.24 19.00 -10.66
C VAL A 175 12.20 20.18 -11.64
N SER A 176 12.37 21.41 -11.18
CA SER A 176 12.40 22.59 -12.04
C SER A 176 13.56 22.52 -13.03
N LEU A 177 14.75 22.12 -12.57
CA LEU A 177 15.92 21.94 -13.41
C LEU A 177 15.73 20.85 -14.45
N ASN A 178 15.16 19.69 -14.07
CA ASN A 178 14.92 18.58 -14.99
C ASN A 178 13.86 18.93 -16.06
N VAL A 179 12.81 19.67 -15.70
CA VAL A 179 11.82 20.15 -16.69
C VAL A 179 12.44 21.13 -17.68
N ILE A 180 13.33 22.01 -17.21
CA ILE A 180 14.02 22.97 -18.06
C ILE A 180 15.00 22.25 -19.01
N GLU A 181 15.70 21.23 -18.54
CA GLU A 181 16.61 20.43 -19.40
C GLU A 181 15.87 19.61 -20.45
N ALA A 182 14.70 19.07 -20.11
CA ALA A 182 13.88 18.30 -21.06
C ALA A 182 13.20 19.15 -22.14
N ALA A 183 13.03 20.46 -21.92
CA ALA A 183 12.33 21.36 -22.83
C ALA A 183 13.17 21.88 -24.01
N GLY A 184 14.50 21.65 -24.05
CA GLY A 184 15.38 21.91 -25.18
C GLY A 184 16.01 23.33 -25.20
N PRO A 185 16.81 23.65 -26.26
CA PRO A 185 17.72 24.80 -26.27
C PRO A 185 17.07 26.19 -26.18
N GLY A 186 15.79 26.35 -26.50
CA GLY A 186 15.07 27.63 -26.34
C GLY A 186 14.79 28.02 -24.87
N TYR A 187 14.92 27.10 -23.94
CA TYR A 187 14.77 27.33 -22.51
C TYR A 187 16.08 27.66 -21.79
N ALA A 188 17.21 27.54 -22.47
CA ALA A 188 18.52 27.85 -21.89
C ALA A 188 18.66 29.34 -21.55
N GLU A 189 17.97 30.22 -22.31
CA GLU A 189 17.95 31.66 -22.06
C GLU A 189 17.05 32.00 -20.86
N ALA A 190 15.89 31.39 -20.73
CA ALA A 190 15.01 31.52 -19.56
C ALA A 190 15.66 31.01 -18.27
N ARG A 191 16.56 30.00 -18.36
CA ARG A 191 17.37 29.49 -17.25
C ARG A 191 18.34 30.53 -16.68
N SER A 192 18.84 31.43 -17.49
CA SER A 192 19.77 32.49 -17.05
C SER A 192 19.05 33.59 -16.26
N GLU A 193 17.76 33.78 -16.48
CA GLU A 193 16.91 34.74 -15.75
C GLU A 193 16.31 34.15 -14.48
N LEU A 194 16.09 32.83 -14.43
CA LEU A 194 15.62 32.06 -13.29
C LEU A 194 16.79 31.49 -12.45
N LYS A 195 17.83 32.28 -12.20
CA LYS A 195 18.81 31.89 -11.18
C LYS A 195 18.10 31.89 -9.83
N PRO A 196 17.81 30.72 -9.23
CA PRO A 196 17.44 30.74 -7.82
C PRO A 196 18.63 31.32 -7.06
N GLU A 197 18.43 32.31 -6.27
CA GLU A 197 19.45 32.90 -5.36
C GLU A 197 20.01 31.87 -4.36
N THR A 198 19.44 30.67 -4.35
CA THR A 198 19.88 29.51 -3.60
C THR A 198 19.94 28.31 -4.53
N SER A 199 21.11 28.05 -5.14
CA SER A 199 21.41 26.76 -5.73
C SER A 199 21.58 25.74 -4.60
N LEU A 200 20.47 25.20 -4.10
CA LEU A 200 20.53 24.06 -3.20
C LEU A 200 21.03 22.87 -4.00
N PRO A 201 22.05 22.12 -3.54
CA PRO A 201 22.49 20.92 -4.22
C PRO A 201 21.33 19.93 -4.30
N ALA A 202 21.16 19.27 -5.46
CA ALA A 202 20.19 18.21 -5.61
C ALA A 202 20.46 17.13 -4.57
N LEU A 203 19.44 16.70 -3.83
CA LEU A 203 19.56 15.60 -2.89
C LEU A 203 19.57 14.28 -3.67
N GLY A 204 20.64 13.52 -3.54
CA GLY A 204 20.72 12.17 -4.07
C GLY A 204 19.75 11.21 -3.35
N PHE A 205 19.48 10.09 -4.01
CA PHE A 205 18.57 9.06 -3.45
C PHE A 205 19.06 8.51 -2.09
N VAL A 206 20.38 8.29 -1.94
CA VAL A 206 21.00 7.83 -0.69
C VAL A 206 20.87 8.88 0.41
N GLU A 207 21.10 10.14 0.09
CA GLU A 207 20.97 11.25 1.04
C GLU A 207 19.53 11.38 1.58
N VAL A 208 18.53 11.17 0.71
CA VAL A 208 17.12 11.15 1.14
C VAL A 208 16.83 9.94 2.04
N LYS A 209 17.42 8.78 1.77
CA LYS A 209 17.31 7.60 2.66
C LYS A 209 17.92 7.89 4.04
N GLN A 210 19.12 8.47 4.08
CA GLN A 210 19.79 8.86 5.33
C GLN A 210 18.96 9.90 6.09
N TYR A 211 18.44 10.90 5.39
CA TYR A 211 17.58 11.92 5.97
C TYR A 211 16.30 11.34 6.59
N LEU A 212 15.63 10.47 5.85
CA LEU A 212 14.42 9.79 6.32
C LEU A 212 14.70 8.86 7.51
N ALA A 213 15.81 8.13 7.47
CA ALA A 213 16.25 7.28 8.59
C ALA A 213 16.41 8.12 9.87
N GLY A 214 17.08 9.27 9.78
CA GLY A 214 17.21 10.20 10.90
C GLY A 214 15.85 10.69 11.44
N LEU A 215 14.88 10.99 10.57
CA LEU A 215 13.53 11.36 10.99
C LEU A 215 12.77 10.21 11.67
N LYS A 216 13.08 8.96 11.31
CA LYS A 216 12.54 7.75 11.92
C LYS A 216 13.29 7.31 13.20
N GLY A 217 14.29 8.07 13.63
CA GLY A 217 15.17 7.69 14.74
C GLY A 217 16.03 6.48 14.42
N GLN A 218 16.48 6.37 13.17
CA GLN A 218 17.31 5.28 12.64
C GLN A 218 18.53 5.86 11.94
N GLU A 219 19.55 5.02 11.78
CA GLU A 219 20.74 5.27 10.96
C GLU A 219 20.69 4.37 9.73
N TYR A 220 20.92 4.94 8.56
CA TYR A 220 21.10 4.18 7.33
C TYR A 220 22.58 3.86 7.14
N VAL A 221 22.92 2.58 7.16
CA VAL A 221 24.28 2.09 6.95
C VAL A 221 24.50 1.86 5.46
N GLU A 222 25.28 2.72 4.83
CA GLU A 222 25.44 2.74 3.38
C GLU A 222 26.05 1.45 2.82
N ASP A 223 27.03 0.87 3.54
CA ASP A 223 27.73 -0.35 3.12
C ASP A 223 26.86 -1.59 3.06
N SER A 224 25.88 -1.72 4.00
CA SER A 224 24.98 -2.87 4.07
C SER A 224 23.57 -2.58 3.55
N GLY A 225 23.21 -1.30 3.39
CA GLY A 225 21.86 -0.86 3.06
C GLY A 225 20.84 -1.07 4.21
N GLU A 226 21.31 -1.41 5.40
CA GLU A 226 20.48 -1.69 6.57
C GLU A 226 20.09 -0.43 7.34
N LEU A 227 18.91 -0.47 7.96
CA LEU A 227 18.45 0.54 8.91
C LEU A 227 18.69 0.03 10.33
N ARG A 228 19.40 0.84 11.14
CA ARG A 228 19.68 0.53 12.54
C ARG A 228 18.99 1.55 13.44
N ASP A 229 18.25 1.08 14.45
CA ASP A 229 17.65 1.99 15.42
C ASP A 229 18.73 2.74 16.22
N LEU A 230 18.59 4.05 16.29
CA LEU A 230 19.44 4.87 17.14
C LEU A 230 19.08 4.67 18.61
N PRO A 231 20.08 4.68 19.52
CA PRO A 231 19.81 4.63 20.95
C PRO A 231 18.96 5.83 21.37
N ALA A 232 18.03 5.62 22.31
CA ALA A 232 17.23 6.70 22.86
C ALA A 232 18.15 7.73 23.54
N GLU A 233 17.91 9.02 23.26
CA GLU A 233 18.60 10.12 23.94
C GLU A 233 18.21 10.11 25.44
N THR A 234 19.15 9.78 26.32
CA THR A 234 18.90 9.62 27.78
C THR A 234 18.89 10.94 28.54
N ASP A 235 19.44 12.00 27.97
CA ASP A 235 19.66 13.28 28.66
C ASP A 235 18.54 14.33 28.42
N LEU A 236 17.42 13.93 27.80
CA LEU A 236 16.30 14.84 27.53
C LEU A 236 15.28 14.85 28.66
N PRO A 237 14.65 16.02 28.96
CA PRO A 237 13.46 16.07 29.79
C PRO A 237 12.37 15.11 29.27
N ALA A 238 11.65 14.45 30.18
CA ALA A 238 10.65 13.43 29.81
C ALA A 238 9.60 13.93 28.80
N GLU A 239 9.17 15.19 28.92
CA GLU A 239 8.19 15.82 28.02
C GLU A 239 8.76 15.96 26.59
N VAL A 240 10.02 16.36 26.46
CA VAL A 240 10.70 16.54 25.17
C VAL A 240 10.93 15.17 24.52
N ALA A 241 11.35 14.17 25.31
CA ALA A 241 11.53 12.81 24.86
C ALA A 241 10.20 12.20 24.33
N ALA A 242 9.09 12.41 25.06
CA ALA A 242 7.77 11.95 24.65
C ALA A 242 7.30 12.62 23.36
N SER A 243 7.52 13.93 23.21
CA SER A 243 7.15 14.68 22.01
C SER A 243 7.95 14.24 20.78
N LYS A 244 9.26 14.05 20.91
CA LYS A 244 10.12 13.48 19.86
C LYS A 244 9.69 12.06 19.47
N ALA A 245 9.40 11.21 20.46
CA ALA A 245 8.93 9.84 20.21
C ALA A 245 7.60 9.83 19.44
N ALA A 246 6.68 10.76 19.75
CA ALA A 246 5.42 10.89 19.02
C ALA A 246 5.63 11.29 17.55
N VAL A 247 6.57 12.20 17.27
CA VAL A 247 6.94 12.57 15.90
C VAL A 247 7.57 11.39 15.18
N VAL A 248 8.53 10.71 15.77
CA VAL A 248 9.19 9.50 15.21
C VAL A 248 8.14 8.44 14.89
N SER A 249 7.22 8.16 15.81
CA SER A 249 6.12 7.19 15.60
C SER A 249 5.21 7.60 14.44
N ALA A 250 4.87 8.88 14.32
CA ALA A 250 4.05 9.38 13.22
C ALA A 250 4.76 9.26 11.86
N VAL A 251 6.07 9.55 11.80
CA VAL A 251 6.87 9.38 10.58
C VAL A 251 7.03 7.90 10.22
N ARG A 252 7.33 7.03 11.21
CA ARG A 252 7.46 5.58 10.98
C ARG A 252 6.16 4.96 10.42
N SER A 253 5.01 5.42 10.89
CA SER A 253 3.71 4.89 10.43
C SER A 253 3.19 5.55 9.15
N GLY A 254 3.61 6.77 8.84
CA GLY A 254 3.07 7.55 7.74
C GLY A 254 3.99 7.68 6.52
N VAL A 255 5.28 7.35 6.65
CA VAL A 255 6.26 7.50 5.57
C VAL A 255 6.98 6.17 5.32
N PHE A 256 6.79 5.61 4.14
CA PHE A 256 7.48 4.40 3.72
C PHE A 256 8.91 4.71 3.23
N ASP A 257 9.78 3.70 3.32
CA ASP A 257 11.14 3.86 2.81
C ASP A 257 11.12 3.99 1.28
N PRO A 258 11.93 4.89 0.73
CA PRO A 258 11.97 5.09 -0.70
C PRO A 258 12.56 3.84 -1.38
N HIS A 259 11.71 3.14 -2.14
CA HIS A 259 12.09 1.92 -2.85
C HIS A 259 11.51 1.97 -4.27
N PRO A 260 12.33 2.32 -5.28
CA PRO A 260 11.89 2.30 -6.67
C PRO A 260 11.80 0.85 -7.16
N VAL A 261 10.63 0.48 -7.69
CA VAL A 261 10.37 -0.85 -8.24
C VAL A 261 10.10 -0.73 -9.73
N LEU A 262 11.09 -1.09 -10.54
CA LEU A 262 10.95 -1.04 -12.00
C LEU A 262 9.81 -1.93 -12.47
N TYR A 263 8.95 -1.42 -13.36
CA TYR A 263 7.71 -2.07 -13.81
C TYR A 263 6.70 -2.38 -12.69
N GLY A 264 6.85 -1.79 -11.50
CA GLY A 264 5.97 -2.04 -10.36
C GLY A 264 4.51 -1.70 -10.64
N ASN A 265 4.24 -0.59 -11.33
CA ASN A 265 2.87 -0.19 -11.69
C ASN A 265 2.24 -1.15 -12.71
N LEU A 266 3.01 -1.63 -13.68
CA LEU A 266 2.55 -2.61 -14.65
C LEU A 266 2.25 -3.94 -13.98
N PHE A 267 3.15 -4.40 -13.10
CA PHE A 267 2.95 -5.59 -12.29
C PHE A 267 1.69 -5.49 -11.43
N ALA A 268 1.53 -4.42 -10.65
CA ALA A 268 0.36 -4.21 -9.81
C ALA A 268 -0.93 -4.17 -10.63
N SER A 269 -0.94 -3.47 -11.77
CA SER A 269 -2.11 -3.40 -12.65
C SER A 269 -2.53 -4.78 -13.16
N ILE A 270 -1.59 -5.58 -13.64
CA ILE A 270 -1.86 -6.94 -14.12
C ILE A 270 -2.32 -7.83 -12.98
N TYR A 271 -1.63 -7.77 -11.83
CA TYR A 271 -1.97 -8.56 -10.66
C TYR A 271 -3.41 -8.30 -10.20
N PHE A 272 -3.78 -7.03 -9.96
CA PHE A 272 -5.12 -6.66 -9.51
C PHE A 272 -6.19 -6.97 -10.56
N LEU A 273 -5.88 -6.78 -11.84
CA LEU A 273 -6.80 -7.11 -12.92
C LEU A 273 -7.10 -8.61 -12.94
N MET A 274 -6.08 -9.46 -13.00
CA MET A 274 -6.24 -10.90 -13.15
C MET A 274 -6.86 -11.54 -11.90
N THR A 275 -6.35 -11.21 -10.72
CA THR A 275 -6.86 -11.77 -9.46
C THR A 275 -8.23 -11.18 -9.08
N GLY A 276 -8.50 -9.93 -9.40
CA GLY A 276 -9.79 -9.28 -9.16
C GLY A 276 -10.90 -9.86 -10.05
N PHE A 277 -10.65 -10.04 -11.34
CA PHE A 277 -11.59 -10.73 -12.23
C PHE A 277 -11.87 -12.16 -11.76
N HIS A 278 -10.82 -12.87 -11.35
CA HIS A 278 -10.98 -14.22 -10.78
C HIS A 278 -11.88 -14.19 -9.52
N ALA A 279 -11.65 -13.26 -8.60
CA ALA A 279 -12.48 -13.12 -7.39
C ALA A 279 -13.96 -12.84 -7.72
N ILE A 280 -14.23 -12.02 -8.74
CA ILE A 280 -15.60 -11.78 -9.21
C ILE A 280 -16.24 -13.09 -9.70
N HIS A 281 -15.51 -13.91 -10.47
CA HIS A 281 -16.01 -15.19 -10.94
C HIS A 281 -16.25 -16.19 -9.79
N VAL A 282 -15.40 -16.20 -8.76
CA VAL A 282 -15.64 -16.98 -7.54
C VAL A 282 -16.95 -16.54 -6.87
N ILE A 283 -17.20 -15.23 -6.73
CA ILE A 283 -18.45 -14.72 -6.15
C ILE A 283 -19.67 -15.13 -6.98
N VAL A 284 -19.58 -15.06 -8.31
CA VAL A 284 -20.65 -15.54 -9.20
C VAL A 284 -20.91 -17.03 -8.96
N GLY A 285 -19.88 -17.87 -8.89
CA GLY A 285 -20.00 -19.31 -8.58
C GLY A 285 -20.65 -19.55 -7.22
N MET A 286 -20.29 -18.77 -6.19
CA MET A 286 -20.95 -18.84 -4.89
C MET A 286 -22.45 -18.54 -4.98
N ILE A 287 -22.85 -17.53 -5.74
CA ILE A 287 -24.26 -17.18 -5.95
C ILE A 287 -25.01 -18.33 -6.62
N LEU A 288 -24.38 -19.01 -7.60
CA LEU A 288 -24.97 -20.17 -8.26
C LEU A 288 -25.25 -21.34 -7.28
N PHE A 289 -24.35 -21.58 -6.31
CA PHE A 289 -24.54 -22.60 -5.28
C PHE A 289 -25.47 -22.20 -4.16
N ILE A 290 -25.59 -20.93 -3.84
CA ILE A 290 -26.54 -20.43 -2.81
C ILE A 290 -27.99 -20.74 -3.23
N ARG A 291 -28.35 -20.66 -4.51
CA ARG A 291 -29.71 -20.92 -5.00
C ARG A 291 -30.27 -22.29 -4.64
N PRO A 292 -29.58 -23.44 -4.97
CA PRO A 292 -30.04 -24.75 -4.53
C PRO A 292 -29.99 -24.91 -2.99
N LEU A 293 -29.02 -24.30 -2.31
CA LEU A 293 -28.95 -24.35 -0.83
C LEU A 293 -30.13 -23.65 -0.17
N MET A 294 -30.68 -22.58 -0.76
CA MET A 294 -31.88 -21.89 -0.25
C MET A 294 -33.14 -22.77 -0.29
N GLN A 295 -33.19 -23.84 -1.09
CA GLN A 295 -34.30 -24.80 -1.10
C GLN A 295 -34.35 -25.63 0.20
N GLY A 296 -33.26 -25.72 0.92
CA GLY A 296 -33.18 -26.45 2.18
C GLY A 296 -33.60 -27.92 2.03
N SER A 297 -34.62 -28.32 2.79
CA SER A 297 -35.19 -29.67 2.70
C SER A 297 -36.00 -29.94 1.43
N ASN A 298 -36.36 -28.90 0.68
CA ASN A 298 -37.17 -28.98 -0.54
C ASN A 298 -36.28 -29.14 -1.79
N LEU A 299 -34.97 -29.33 -1.61
CA LEU A 299 -34.06 -29.66 -2.72
C LEU A 299 -34.49 -30.98 -3.36
N ASP A 300 -34.77 -30.94 -4.64
CA ASP A 300 -35.31 -32.08 -5.42
C ASP A 300 -34.50 -32.33 -6.69
N GLU A 301 -34.95 -33.31 -7.48
CA GLU A 301 -34.29 -33.75 -8.72
C GLU A 301 -34.22 -32.65 -9.79
N ARG A 302 -35.11 -31.64 -9.74
CA ARG A 302 -35.13 -30.52 -10.72
C ARG A 302 -33.88 -29.66 -10.65
N TRP A 303 -33.17 -29.69 -9.53
CA TRP A 303 -31.94 -28.93 -9.33
C TRP A 303 -30.67 -29.68 -9.79
N THR A 304 -30.80 -30.93 -10.27
CA THR A 304 -29.63 -31.72 -10.67
C THR A 304 -28.86 -31.04 -11.79
N ASP A 305 -29.54 -30.68 -12.88
CA ASP A 305 -28.93 -29.98 -14.01
C ASP A 305 -28.33 -28.60 -13.62
N TRP A 306 -29.01 -27.93 -12.68
CA TRP A 306 -28.49 -26.64 -12.16
C TRP A 306 -27.17 -26.86 -11.41
N VAL A 307 -27.11 -27.86 -10.52
CA VAL A 307 -25.89 -28.18 -9.75
C VAL A 307 -24.76 -28.64 -10.67
N GLU A 308 -25.09 -29.42 -11.69
CA GLU A 308 -24.14 -29.86 -12.70
C GLU A 308 -23.54 -28.69 -13.46
N ASN A 309 -24.35 -27.80 -14.04
CA ASN A 309 -23.90 -26.63 -14.78
C ASN A 309 -23.12 -25.65 -13.89
N SER A 310 -23.57 -25.45 -12.65
CA SER A 310 -22.85 -24.65 -11.66
C SER A 310 -21.50 -25.27 -11.30
N GLY A 311 -21.44 -26.61 -11.23
CA GLY A 311 -20.22 -27.36 -10.99
C GLY A 311 -19.21 -27.21 -12.15
N LEU A 312 -19.67 -27.32 -13.40
CA LEU A 312 -18.82 -27.06 -14.57
C LEU A 312 -18.24 -25.64 -14.56
N TYR A 313 -19.07 -24.65 -14.23
CA TYR A 313 -18.60 -23.27 -14.07
C TYR A 313 -17.55 -23.16 -12.97
N TRP A 314 -17.77 -23.79 -11.81
CA TRP A 314 -16.83 -23.79 -10.69
C TRP A 314 -15.48 -24.42 -11.06
N HIS A 315 -15.50 -25.57 -11.73
CA HIS A 315 -14.28 -26.23 -12.21
C HIS A 315 -13.50 -25.35 -13.20
N PHE A 316 -14.19 -24.60 -14.05
CA PHE A 316 -13.54 -23.63 -14.92
C PHE A 316 -12.86 -22.51 -14.12
N VAL A 317 -13.54 -21.98 -13.10
CA VAL A 317 -12.96 -20.95 -12.21
C VAL A 317 -11.72 -21.49 -11.50
N ASP A 318 -11.78 -22.68 -10.92
CA ASP A 318 -10.65 -23.34 -10.26
C ASP A 318 -9.49 -23.60 -11.23
N LEU A 319 -9.79 -24.04 -12.44
CA LEU A 319 -8.78 -24.28 -13.48
C LEU A 319 -8.03 -22.98 -13.82
N VAL A 320 -8.74 -21.87 -13.96
CA VAL A 320 -8.11 -20.55 -14.19
C VAL A 320 -7.15 -20.22 -13.05
N TRP A 321 -7.53 -20.48 -11.78
CA TRP A 321 -6.64 -20.23 -10.64
C TRP A 321 -5.38 -21.09 -10.65
N ILE A 322 -5.49 -22.37 -11.03
CA ILE A 322 -4.34 -23.28 -11.14
C ILE A 322 -3.29 -22.74 -12.13
N PHE A 323 -3.71 -22.02 -13.18
CA PHE A 323 -2.78 -21.32 -14.08
C PHE A 323 -2.33 -19.96 -13.55
N LEU A 324 -3.20 -19.20 -12.89
CA LEU A 324 -2.86 -17.89 -12.33
C LEU A 324 -1.82 -17.99 -11.21
N PHE A 325 -1.95 -18.98 -10.34
CA PHE A 325 -1.05 -19.15 -9.20
C PHE A 325 0.42 -19.30 -9.63
N PRO A 326 0.83 -20.28 -10.44
CA PRO A 326 2.22 -20.39 -10.86
C PRO A 326 2.69 -19.18 -11.67
N LEU A 327 1.80 -18.59 -12.46
CA LEU A 327 2.11 -17.44 -13.30
C LEU A 327 2.45 -16.18 -12.50
N LEU A 328 1.71 -15.91 -11.42
CA LEU A 328 1.82 -14.68 -10.63
C LEU A 328 2.72 -14.84 -9.39
N TYR A 329 2.83 -16.06 -8.83
CA TYR A 329 3.49 -16.30 -7.55
C TYR A 329 4.82 -17.04 -7.67
N ILE A 330 5.04 -17.82 -8.73
CA ILE A 330 6.22 -18.67 -8.87
C ILE A 330 7.09 -18.22 -10.05
N ALA A 331 6.47 -17.99 -11.19
CA ALA A 331 7.17 -17.53 -12.38
C ALA A 331 7.54 -16.07 -12.21
#